data_fc84f3c9dfb40b8e64c0acb9e721f36c
#
_entry.id   fc84f3c9dfb40b8e64c0acb9e721f36c
#
_cell.length_a   1.000
_cell.length_b   1.000
_cell.length_c   1.000
_cell.angle_alpha   90.00
_cell.angle_beta   90.00
_cell.angle_gamma   90.00
#
_symmetry.space_group_name_H-M   'P 1'
#
loop_
_entity.id
_entity.type
_entity.pdbx_description
1 polymer ?
#
loop_
_entity_poly.entity_id
_entity_poly.type
_entity_poly.pdbx_seq_one_letter_code
_entity_poly.pdbx_strand_id
1 'polypeptide(L)'
;MDEEREKLPQHTPEEVDTSRRQFLRNLGVTAAVASLLSSGAILEERRAKRAQAETLQTPPGGATELRGTVAVTLQVNGKEHTLQLEPRVTLLDALRDHLGLTGTKRVCDRGSCGACTVLLDGKPVYSCSVLAVDAQGKKIETVESLAQSEQLHPLQQAFVERDALMCGFCTPGFIMSLKALLDKTPQPTAQQVKEACAGNICRCGTYNRIFEAALAAVQSMRRGG
;
A
#
# COMPACT_ATOMS: atom_id res chain seq x y z
N MET A 1 12.25 47.31 -24.32
CA MET A 1 12.49 45.93 -23.91
C MET A 1 11.23 45.19 -24.27
N ASP A 2 11.20 44.65 -25.48
CA ASP A 2 10.01 44.04 -26.10
C ASP A 2 9.97 42.56 -25.72
N GLU A 3 8.86 42.17 -25.11
CA GLU A 3 8.56 40.76 -24.80
C GLU A 3 8.13 40.05 -26.09
N GLU A 4 9.00 39.25 -26.67
CA GLU A 4 8.65 38.26 -27.68
C GLU A 4 7.79 37.16 -27.03
N ARG A 5 6.49 37.27 -27.19
CA ARG A 5 5.56 36.15 -26.93
C ARG A 5 5.73 35.12 -28.04
N GLU A 6 6.37 34.03 -27.71
CA GLU A 6 6.45 32.81 -28.52
C GLU A 6 5.03 32.29 -28.82
N LYS A 7 4.60 32.43 -30.08
CA LYS A 7 3.30 31.93 -30.56
C LYS A 7 3.37 30.42 -30.70
N LEU A 8 2.68 29.72 -29.83
CA LEU A 8 2.39 28.29 -29.98
C LEU A 8 1.68 28.04 -31.33
N PRO A 9 2.05 26.97 -32.07
CA PRO A 9 1.42 26.63 -33.35
C PRO A 9 -0.05 26.27 -33.13
N GLN A 10 -0.93 27.00 -33.81
CA GLN A 10 -2.37 26.73 -33.83
C GLN A 10 -2.63 25.60 -34.81
N HIS A 11 -2.99 24.42 -34.30
CA HIS A 11 -3.51 23.31 -35.10
C HIS A 11 -4.87 23.72 -35.70
N THR A 12 -4.98 23.71 -37.03
CA THR A 12 -6.24 23.96 -37.71
C THR A 12 -7.17 22.75 -37.57
N PRO A 13 -8.50 22.93 -37.43
CA PRO A 13 -9.47 21.84 -37.20
C PRO A 13 -9.51 20.78 -38.31
N GLU A 14 -9.04 21.07 -39.52
CA GLU A 14 -9.05 20.13 -40.64
C GLU A 14 -8.01 19.01 -40.56
N GLU A 15 -6.83 19.24 -39.95
CA GLU A 15 -5.80 18.20 -39.80
C GLU A 15 -6.15 17.11 -38.79
N VAL A 16 -6.97 17.45 -37.78
CA VAL A 16 -7.34 16.51 -36.72
C VAL A 16 -8.43 15.53 -37.20
N ASP A 17 -9.30 15.93 -38.13
CA ASP A 17 -10.43 15.08 -38.59
C ASP A 17 -10.00 14.04 -39.63
N THR A 18 -8.99 14.30 -40.44
CA THR A 18 -8.47 13.34 -41.42
C THR A 18 -7.77 12.13 -40.77
N SER A 19 -7.06 12.34 -39.66
CA SER A 19 -6.34 11.27 -38.98
C SER A 19 -7.32 10.28 -38.26
N ARG A 20 -8.40 10.77 -37.69
CA ARG A 20 -9.43 9.92 -37.02
C ARG A 20 -10.24 9.10 -38.01
N ARG A 21 -10.62 9.69 -39.16
CA ARG A 21 -11.34 8.96 -40.23
C ARG A 21 -10.46 7.90 -40.87
N GLN A 22 -9.18 8.17 -41.07
CA GLN A 22 -8.23 7.22 -41.64
C GLN A 22 -7.94 6.10 -40.69
N PHE A 23 -7.79 6.39 -39.40
CA PHE A 23 -7.65 5.40 -38.35
C PHE A 23 -8.87 4.46 -38.24
N LEU A 24 -10.08 5.00 -38.27
CA LEU A 24 -11.31 4.19 -38.21
C LEU A 24 -11.54 3.35 -39.48
N ARG A 25 -11.19 3.84 -40.68
CA ARG A 25 -11.21 3.03 -41.91
C ARG A 25 -10.21 1.89 -41.86
N ASN A 26 -9.00 2.13 -41.42
CA ASN A 26 -7.97 1.10 -41.30
C ASN A 26 -8.35 0.04 -40.25
N LEU A 27 -8.96 0.42 -39.12
CA LEU A 27 -9.54 -0.51 -38.15
C LEU A 27 -10.69 -1.36 -38.72
N GLY A 28 -11.57 -0.78 -39.54
CA GLY A 28 -12.68 -1.49 -40.16
C GLY A 28 -12.24 -2.52 -41.19
N VAL A 29 -11.22 -2.21 -41.99
CA VAL A 29 -10.68 -3.11 -43.02
C VAL A 29 -9.90 -4.28 -42.39
N THR A 30 -9.12 -4.04 -41.34
CA THR A 30 -8.38 -5.10 -40.64
C THR A 30 -9.31 -6.04 -39.88
N ALA A 31 -10.41 -5.53 -39.30
CA ALA A 31 -11.41 -6.35 -38.60
C ALA A 31 -12.18 -7.28 -39.55
N ALA A 32 -12.52 -6.82 -40.77
CA ALA A 32 -13.25 -7.61 -41.77
C ALA A 32 -12.42 -8.75 -42.37
N VAL A 33 -11.10 -8.54 -42.56
CA VAL A 33 -10.21 -9.59 -43.10
C VAL A 33 -9.81 -10.61 -42.01
N ALA A 34 -9.68 -10.19 -40.76
CA ALA A 34 -9.35 -11.07 -39.64
C ALA A 34 -10.52 -12.04 -39.28
N SER A 35 -11.76 -11.61 -39.48
CA SER A 35 -12.93 -12.44 -39.15
C SER A 35 -13.21 -13.59 -40.12
N LEU A 36 -12.65 -13.55 -41.32
CA LEU A 36 -12.83 -14.59 -42.33
C LEU A 36 -11.79 -15.72 -42.30
N LEU A 37 -10.65 -15.51 -41.67
CA LEU A 37 -9.55 -16.47 -41.63
C LEU A 37 -9.32 -17.18 -40.28
N SER A 38 -10.09 -16.84 -39.25
CA SER A 38 -9.76 -17.28 -37.87
C SER A 38 -10.84 -17.99 -37.08
N SER A 39 -12.01 -18.30 -37.67
CA SER A 39 -13.10 -18.87 -36.87
C SER A 39 -12.83 -20.31 -36.36
N GLY A 40 -12.00 -21.10 -37.04
CA GLY A 40 -11.61 -22.43 -36.59
C GLY A 40 -10.48 -22.43 -35.55
N ALA A 41 -9.38 -21.71 -35.85
CA ALA A 41 -8.20 -21.70 -35.02
C ALA A 41 -8.40 -20.99 -33.66
N ILE A 42 -9.24 -19.92 -33.63
CA ILE A 42 -9.55 -19.20 -32.39
C ILE A 42 -10.43 -20.04 -31.46
N LEU A 43 -11.36 -20.86 -32.05
CA LEU A 43 -12.20 -21.76 -31.26
C LEU A 43 -11.40 -22.92 -30.66
N GLU A 44 -10.42 -23.47 -31.38
CA GLU A 44 -9.53 -24.50 -30.85
C GLU A 44 -8.57 -23.96 -29.80
N GLU A 45 -8.00 -22.77 -30.01
CA GLU A 45 -7.13 -22.11 -29.02
C GLU A 45 -7.88 -21.73 -27.73
N ARG A 46 -9.11 -21.26 -27.85
CA ARG A 46 -9.98 -21.01 -26.69
C ARG A 46 -10.39 -22.29 -25.97
N ARG A 47 -10.61 -23.38 -26.69
CA ARG A 47 -10.94 -24.70 -26.13
C ARG A 47 -9.74 -25.31 -25.42
N ALA A 48 -8.53 -25.18 -26.00
CA ALA A 48 -7.27 -25.60 -25.37
C ALA A 48 -6.92 -24.78 -24.13
N LYS A 49 -7.09 -23.44 -24.17
CA LYS A 49 -6.91 -22.56 -22.99
C LYS A 49 -7.93 -22.83 -21.90
N ARG A 50 -9.17 -23.19 -22.26
CA ARG A 50 -10.21 -23.55 -21.28
C ARG A 50 -9.93 -24.92 -20.64
N ALA A 51 -9.45 -25.90 -21.39
CA ALA A 51 -9.03 -27.20 -20.86
C ALA A 51 -7.77 -27.07 -19.95
N GLN A 52 -6.83 -26.20 -20.30
CA GLN A 52 -5.70 -25.88 -19.42
C GLN A 52 -6.09 -25.10 -18.17
N ALA A 53 -7.10 -24.22 -18.25
CA ALA A 53 -7.63 -23.50 -17.09
C ALA A 53 -8.40 -24.44 -16.15
N GLU A 54 -9.07 -25.45 -16.66
CA GLU A 54 -9.75 -26.47 -15.86
C GLU A 54 -8.78 -27.39 -15.13
N THR A 55 -7.60 -27.69 -15.71
CA THR A 55 -6.52 -28.45 -15.06
C THR A 55 -5.74 -27.64 -14.00
N LEU A 56 -5.80 -26.30 -14.05
CA LEU A 56 -5.18 -25.42 -13.06
C LEU A 56 -6.06 -25.17 -11.81
N GLN A 57 -7.29 -25.68 -11.80
CA GLN A 57 -8.25 -25.44 -10.70
C GLN A 57 -8.14 -26.42 -9.53
N THR A 58 -7.26 -27.39 -9.57
CA THR A 58 -6.92 -28.23 -8.42
C THR A 58 -5.49 -27.93 -7.96
N PRO A 59 -5.32 -27.15 -6.88
CA PRO A 59 -3.98 -27.01 -6.29
C PRO A 59 -3.53 -28.40 -5.80
N PRO A 60 -2.26 -28.80 -6.09
CA PRO A 60 -1.72 -30.04 -5.56
C PRO A 60 -1.53 -29.88 -4.05
N GLY A 61 -2.29 -30.62 -3.28
CA GLY A 61 -2.32 -30.59 -1.81
C GLY A 61 -3.58 -29.92 -1.30
N GLY A 62 -4.46 -30.72 -0.71
CA GLY A 62 -5.81 -30.39 -0.26
C GLY A 62 -5.95 -29.01 0.36
N ALA A 63 -6.39 -28.04 -0.45
CA ALA A 63 -6.80 -26.74 0.05
C ALA A 63 -8.00 -26.95 0.97
N THR A 64 -7.85 -26.70 2.25
CA THR A 64 -8.94 -26.72 3.21
C THR A 64 -9.81 -25.49 2.94
N GLU A 65 -11.04 -25.70 2.51
CA GLU A 65 -12.00 -24.63 2.34
C GLU A 65 -12.45 -24.11 3.70
N LEU A 66 -12.02 -22.89 4.05
CA LEU A 66 -12.43 -22.25 5.28
C LEU A 66 -13.79 -21.59 5.10
N ARG A 67 -14.83 -22.08 5.77
CA ARG A 67 -16.19 -21.54 5.75
C ARG A 67 -16.60 -21.06 7.15
N GLY A 68 -17.39 -19.99 7.21
CA GLY A 68 -17.84 -19.41 8.48
C GLY A 68 -16.72 -18.70 9.22
N THR A 69 -16.77 -18.68 10.54
CA THR A 69 -15.72 -18.11 11.39
C THR A 69 -14.69 -19.17 11.76
N VAL A 70 -13.42 -18.78 11.80
CA VAL A 70 -12.30 -19.61 12.23
C VAL A 70 -11.57 -18.94 13.39
N ALA A 71 -10.97 -19.74 14.27
CA ALA A 71 -10.12 -19.23 15.33
C ALA A 71 -8.79 -18.75 14.74
N VAL A 72 -8.47 -17.47 14.91
CA VAL A 72 -7.24 -16.83 14.44
C VAL A 72 -6.48 -16.31 15.65
N THR A 73 -5.27 -16.79 15.84
CA THR A 73 -4.38 -16.36 16.95
C THR A 73 -3.33 -15.40 16.42
N LEU A 74 -3.36 -14.15 16.92
CA LEU A 74 -2.47 -13.07 16.53
C LEU A 74 -1.57 -12.66 17.70
N GLN A 75 -0.28 -12.49 17.43
CA GLN A 75 0.67 -11.90 18.40
C GLN A 75 0.81 -10.39 18.13
N VAL A 76 0.09 -9.58 18.89
CA VAL A 76 0.02 -8.13 18.70
C VAL A 76 0.62 -7.41 19.89
N ASN A 77 1.63 -6.58 19.64
CA ASN A 77 2.29 -5.77 20.67
C ASN A 77 2.78 -6.60 21.88
N GLY A 78 3.31 -7.78 21.60
CA GLY A 78 3.81 -8.71 22.62
C GLY A 78 2.74 -9.49 23.38
N LYS A 79 1.46 -9.37 22.99
CA LYS A 79 0.33 -10.11 23.60
C LYS A 79 -0.31 -11.04 22.57
N GLU A 80 -0.75 -12.20 23.02
CA GLU A 80 -1.49 -13.13 22.21
C GLU A 80 -3.00 -12.88 22.32
N HIS A 81 -3.67 -12.87 21.16
CA HIS A 81 -5.11 -12.66 21.03
C HIS A 81 -5.72 -13.72 20.12
N THR A 82 -6.68 -14.50 20.62
CA THR A 82 -7.44 -15.45 19.81
C THR A 82 -8.82 -14.87 19.49
N LEU A 83 -9.09 -14.71 18.20
CA LEU A 83 -10.31 -14.11 17.66
C LEU A 83 -11.08 -15.11 16.80
N GLN A 84 -12.41 -15.03 16.79
CA GLN A 84 -13.26 -15.77 15.86
C GLN A 84 -13.56 -14.86 14.67
N LEU A 85 -12.88 -15.10 13.55
CA LEU A 85 -12.93 -14.22 12.37
C LEU A 85 -13.38 -14.99 11.13
N GLU A 86 -14.08 -14.31 10.23
CA GLU A 86 -14.24 -14.84 8.86
C GLU A 86 -12.86 -14.85 8.17
N PRO A 87 -12.54 -15.86 7.32
CA PRO A 87 -11.22 -15.95 6.67
C PRO A 87 -10.83 -14.76 5.82
N ARG A 88 -11.81 -13.99 5.32
CA ARG A 88 -11.60 -12.78 4.51
C ARG A 88 -11.31 -11.50 5.30
N VAL A 89 -11.37 -11.55 6.63
CA VAL A 89 -11.11 -10.39 7.49
C VAL A 89 -9.66 -9.96 7.33
N THR A 90 -9.45 -8.67 7.02
CA THR A 90 -8.10 -8.11 6.92
C THR A 90 -7.44 -7.95 8.28
N LEU A 91 -6.13 -7.90 8.31
CA LEU A 91 -5.39 -7.58 9.53
C LEU A 91 -5.79 -6.20 10.08
N LEU A 92 -6.06 -5.23 9.19
CA LEU A 92 -6.56 -3.90 9.57
C LEU A 92 -7.87 -4.00 10.36
N ASP A 93 -8.84 -4.76 9.87
CA ASP A 93 -10.14 -4.92 10.51
C ASP A 93 -10.00 -5.67 11.84
N ALA A 94 -9.17 -6.73 11.88
CA ALA A 94 -8.89 -7.45 13.11
C ALA A 94 -8.30 -6.53 14.19
N LEU A 95 -7.32 -5.70 13.84
CA LEU A 95 -6.70 -4.76 14.78
C LEU A 95 -7.68 -3.70 15.27
N ARG A 96 -8.45 -3.09 14.37
CA ARG A 96 -9.32 -1.97 14.71
C ARG A 96 -10.63 -2.38 15.35
N ASP A 97 -11.33 -3.30 14.70
CA ASP A 97 -12.74 -3.59 15.00
C ASP A 97 -12.88 -4.71 16.05
N HIS A 98 -11.88 -5.60 16.15
CA HIS A 98 -11.89 -6.69 17.12
C HIS A 98 -10.97 -6.46 18.33
N LEU A 99 -9.81 -5.79 18.14
CA LEU A 99 -8.87 -5.50 19.23
C LEU A 99 -8.93 -4.07 19.75
N GLY A 100 -9.67 -3.17 19.09
CA GLY A 100 -9.79 -1.76 19.49
C GLY A 100 -8.51 -0.93 19.27
N LEU A 101 -7.54 -1.43 18.52
CA LEU A 101 -6.28 -0.73 18.20
C LEU A 101 -6.51 0.24 17.03
N THR A 102 -6.99 1.43 17.35
CA THR A 102 -7.47 2.42 16.37
C THR A 102 -6.36 3.32 15.81
N GLY A 103 -5.14 3.22 16.30
CA GLY A 103 -3.97 3.94 15.78
C GLY A 103 -3.70 3.61 14.32
N THR A 104 -3.82 2.36 13.94
CA THR A 104 -3.78 1.91 12.53
C THR A 104 -5.03 2.43 11.80
N LYS A 105 -4.88 3.26 10.75
CA LYS A 105 -6.00 4.00 10.14
C LYS A 105 -6.54 3.33 8.87
N ARG A 106 -7.88 3.22 8.77
CA ARG A 106 -8.57 2.82 7.53
C ARG A 106 -8.84 4.07 6.70
N VAL A 107 -8.13 4.23 5.56
CA VAL A 107 -8.26 5.38 4.65
C VAL A 107 -8.62 4.92 3.25
N CYS A 108 -7.67 4.37 2.47
CA CYS A 108 -7.93 3.91 1.10
C CYS A 108 -8.48 2.48 1.04
N ASP A 109 -8.14 1.67 2.01
CA ASP A 109 -8.54 0.26 2.17
C ASP A 109 -8.22 -0.62 0.96
N ARG A 110 -7.12 -0.30 0.26
CA ARG A 110 -6.70 -0.97 -0.99
C ARG A 110 -5.19 -0.93 -1.22
N GLY A 111 -4.37 -0.84 -0.18
CA GLY A 111 -2.91 -0.90 -0.27
C GLY A 111 -2.22 0.29 -0.92
N SER A 112 -2.88 1.48 -1.04
CA SER A 112 -2.33 2.60 -1.80
C SER A 112 -1.77 3.74 -0.96
N CYS A 113 -2.25 3.96 0.28
CA CYS A 113 -1.94 5.20 1.00
C CYS A 113 -1.01 5.06 2.20
N GLY A 114 -0.76 3.85 2.67
CA GLY A 114 0.14 3.56 3.80
C GLY A 114 -0.35 3.99 5.18
N ALA A 115 -1.56 4.57 5.34
CA ALA A 115 -2.07 4.99 6.64
C ALA A 115 -2.32 3.81 7.61
N CYS A 116 -2.44 2.60 7.08
CA CYS A 116 -2.63 1.35 7.82
C CYS A 116 -1.33 0.57 8.03
N THR A 117 -0.16 1.19 7.86
CA THR A 117 1.13 0.51 8.04
C THR A 117 1.29 0.00 9.47
N VAL A 118 1.65 -1.28 9.58
CA VAL A 118 2.08 -1.96 10.81
C VAL A 118 3.39 -2.69 10.53
N LEU A 119 4.11 -3.14 11.56
CA LEU A 119 5.24 -4.04 11.35
C LEU A 119 4.78 -5.49 11.49
N LEU A 120 5.17 -6.31 10.55
CA LEU A 120 4.97 -7.76 10.56
C LEU A 120 6.35 -8.41 10.50
N ASP A 121 6.79 -9.03 11.60
CA ASP A 121 8.17 -9.50 11.78
C ASP A 121 9.20 -8.41 11.47
N GLY A 122 8.96 -7.17 11.95
CA GLY A 122 9.84 -6.00 11.76
C GLY A 122 9.82 -5.42 10.33
N LYS A 123 8.95 -5.89 9.44
CA LYS A 123 8.80 -5.36 8.07
C LYS A 123 7.54 -4.52 7.97
N PRO A 124 7.58 -3.31 7.39
CA PRO A 124 6.40 -2.49 7.21
C PRO A 124 5.48 -3.12 6.15
N VAL A 125 4.22 -3.32 6.50
CA VAL A 125 3.17 -3.86 5.61
C VAL A 125 1.90 -3.02 5.73
N TYR A 126 1.10 -2.99 4.66
CA TYR A 126 -0.22 -2.38 4.67
C TYR A 126 -1.24 -3.39 5.18
N SER A 127 -1.68 -3.25 6.42
CA SER A 127 -2.58 -4.21 7.07
C SER A 127 -3.93 -4.40 6.36
N CYS A 128 -4.38 -3.44 5.56
CA CYS A 128 -5.57 -3.59 4.72
C CYS A 128 -5.39 -4.59 3.54
N SER A 129 -4.16 -4.98 3.24
CA SER A 129 -3.81 -5.91 2.15
C SER A 129 -3.26 -7.25 2.65
N VAL A 130 -3.35 -7.48 3.96
CA VAL A 130 -2.96 -8.74 4.62
C VAL A 130 -4.19 -9.34 5.27
N LEU A 131 -4.46 -10.63 5.05
CA LEU A 131 -5.52 -11.33 5.76
C LEU A 131 -5.07 -11.64 7.20
N ALA A 132 -6.01 -11.56 8.15
CA ALA A 132 -5.71 -11.87 9.54
C ALA A 132 -5.22 -13.32 9.70
N VAL A 133 -5.77 -14.26 8.95
CA VAL A 133 -5.35 -15.68 8.93
C VAL A 133 -3.91 -15.86 8.48
N ASP A 134 -3.40 -15.03 7.57
CA ASP A 134 -2.02 -15.07 7.05
C ASP A 134 -1.01 -14.44 8.01
N ALA A 135 -1.49 -13.67 8.99
CA ALA A 135 -0.67 -13.02 10.01
C ALA A 135 -0.43 -13.90 11.24
N GLN A 136 -1.04 -15.08 11.31
CA GLN A 136 -0.83 -16.01 12.41
C GLN A 136 0.65 -16.43 12.51
N GLY A 137 1.13 -16.57 13.76
CA GLY A 137 2.51 -16.97 14.05
C GLY A 137 3.56 -15.88 13.78
N LYS A 138 3.14 -14.67 13.35
CA LYS A 138 4.02 -13.53 13.10
C LYS A 138 3.87 -12.48 14.20
N LYS A 139 4.96 -11.76 14.47
CA LYS A 139 4.95 -10.63 15.42
C LYS A 139 4.37 -9.40 14.74
N ILE A 140 3.29 -8.88 15.30
CA ILE A 140 2.61 -7.68 14.80
C ILE A 140 2.89 -6.55 15.78
N GLU A 141 3.46 -5.43 15.28
CA GLU A 141 3.66 -4.22 16.06
C GLU A 141 2.85 -3.08 15.44
N THR A 142 2.11 -2.37 16.27
CA THR A 142 1.32 -1.20 15.90
C THR A 142 1.85 0.05 16.60
N VAL A 143 1.41 1.22 16.19
CA VAL A 143 1.87 2.50 16.76
C VAL A 143 1.62 2.61 18.27
N GLU A 144 0.64 1.89 18.78
CA GLU A 144 0.29 1.84 20.22
C GLU A 144 1.40 1.20 21.07
N SER A 145 2.23 0.32 20.49
CA SER A 145 3.32 -0.34 21.23
C SER A 145 4.56 0.53 21.41
N LEU A 146 4.65 1.65 20.72
CA LEU A 146 5.87 2.46 20.70
C LEU A 146 6.06 3.29 21.97
N ALA A 147 4.98 3.82 22.54
CA ALA A 147 5.03 4.53 23.80
C ALA A 147 5.14 3.53 24.97
N GLN A 148 6.02 3.79 25.91
CA GLN A 148 6.16 3.01 27.14
C GLN A 148 5.67 3.85 28.32
N SER A 149 4.53 3.45 28.88
CA SER A 149 3.86 4.21 29.94
C SER A 149 3.54 5.64 29.48
N GLU A 150 4.07 6.65 30.14
CA GLU A 150 3.88 8.06 29.79
C GLU A 150 4.98 8.60 28.86
N GLN A 151 5.99 7.79 28.52
CA GLN A 151 7.13 8.22 27.72
C GLN A 151 6.89 7.89 26.24
N LEU A 152 6.88 8.95 25.41
CA LEU A 152 6.77 8.80 23.96
C LEU A 152 8.07 8.20 23.39
N HIS A 153 7.92 7.38 22.36
CA HIS A 153 9.06 6.96 21.55
C HIS A 153 9.71 8.19 20.88
N PRO A 154 11.06 8.23 20.70
CA PRO A 154 11.75 9.39 20.11
C PRO A 154 11.18 9.87 18.77
N LEU A 155 10.67 8.95 17.92
CA LEU A 155 9.95 9.32 16.71
C LEU A 155 8.65 10.08 17.03
N GLN A 156 7.85 9.62 17.98
CA GLN A 156 6.61 10.28 18.35
C GLN A 156 6.88 11.67 18.93
N GLN A 157 7.87 11.77 19.80
CA GLN A 157 8.31 13.03 20.39
C GLN A 157 8.76 14.02 19.31
N ALA A 158 9.60 13.58 18.37
CA ALA A 158 10.07 14.41 17.27
C ALA A 158 8.94 14.89 16.35
N PHE A 159 7.91 14.06 16.12
CA PHE A 159 6.74 14.46 15.35
C PHE A 159 5.96 15.60 16.03
N VAL A 160 5.85 15.58 17.37
CA VAL A 160 5.24 16.67 18.15
C VAL A 160 6.10 17.92 18.09
N GLU A 161 7.40 17.80 18.39
CA GLU A 161 8.33 18.94 18.46
C GLU A 161 8.54 19.66 17.13
N ARG A 162 8.44 18.93 16.00
CA ARG A 162 8.62 19.48 14.64
C ARG A 162 7.30 19.81 13.97
N ASP A 163 6.19 19.69 14.67
CA ASP A 163 4.86 19.93 14.10
C ASP A 163 4.65 19.13 12.79
N ALA A 164 5.08 17.85 12.81
CA ALA A 164 5.10 16.96 11.65
C ALA A 164 3.73 16.31 11.36
N LEU A 165 2.68 16.95 11.80
CA LEU A 165 1.30 16.50 11.63
C LEU A 165 0.37 17.72 11.45
N MET A 166 -0.75 17.52 10.72
CA MET A 166 -1.89 18.44 10.70
C MET A 166 -3.13 17.70 11.17
N CYS A 167 -3.82 16.96 10.30
CA CYS A 167 -4.99 16.17 10.70
C CYS A 167 -4.64 14.91 11.51
N GLY A 168 -3.38 14.47 11.51
CA GLY A 168 -2.91 13.30 12.25
C GLY A 168 -3.22 11.94 11.62
N PHE A 169 -4.02 11.89 10.54
CA PHE A 169 -4.53 10.63 10.01
C PHE A 169 -3.45 9.72 9.38
N CYS A 170 -2.49 10.30 8.67
CA CYS A 170 -1.36 9.55 8.08
C CYS A 170 -0.22 9.30 9.07
N THR A 171 -0.19 10.03 10.18
CA THR A 171 0.93 10.05 11.14
C THR A 171 1.31 8.67 11.66
N PRO A 172 0.41 7.79 12.11
CA PRO A 172 0.76 6.45 12.56
C PRO A 172 1.48 5.63 11.48
N GLY A 173 1.01 5.70 10.24
CA GLY A 173 1.63 4.98 9.12
C GLY A 173 3.06 5.45 8.83
N PHE A 174 3.31 6.75 8.84
CA PHE A 174 4.66 7.30 8.69
C PHE A 174 5.58 6.88 9.85
N ILE A 175 5.09 6.96 11.09
CA ILE A 175 5.86 6.55 12.27
C ILE A 175 6.27 5.08 12.17
N MET A 176 5.37 4.17 11.78
CA MET A 176 5.67 2.76 11.64
C MET A 176 6.64 2.47 10.49
N SER A 177 6.53 3.17 9.37
CA SER A 177 7.49 3.05 8.26
C SER A 177 8.88 3.54 8.66
N LEU A 178 8.96 4.66 9.37
CA LEU A 178 10.21 5.20 9.89
C LEU A 178 10.81 4.34 11.00
N LYS A 179 10.00 3.76 11.88
CA LYS A 179 10.44 2.79 12.89
C LYS A 179 11.14 1.60 12.23
N ALA A 180 10.53 1.02 11.19
CA ALA A 180 11.15 -0.08 10.42
C ALA A 180 12.49 0.31 9.77
N LEU A 181 12.63 1.55 9.32
CA LEU A 181 13.89 2.07 8.80
C LEU A 181 14.94 2.16 9.91
N LEU A 182 14.60 2.79 11.05
CA LEU A 182 15.54 3.04 12.14
C LEU A 182 16.00 1.76 12.82
N ASP A 183 15.16 0.73 12.90
CA ASP A 183 15.54 -0.59 13.41
C ASP A 183 16.61 -1.27 12.55
N LYS A 184 16.58 -1.05 11.24
CA LYS A 184 17.56 -1.60 10.29
C LYS A 184 18.77 -0.70 10.10
N THR A 185 18.55 0.59 10.11
CA THR A 185 19.54 1.61 9.79
C THR A 185 19.44 2.72 10.83
N PRO A 186 20.19 2.62 11.95
CA PRO A 186 20.10 3.58 13.04
C PRO A 186 20.53 5.01 12.66
N GLN A 187 21.24 5.16 11.55
CA GLN A 187 21.71 6.45 11.03
C GLN A 187 21.39 6.57 9.53
N PRO A 188 20.10 6.73 9.17
CA PRO A 188 19.71 6.84 7.78
C PRO A 188 20.11 8.21 7.22
N THR A 189 20.41 8.24 5.92
CA THR A 189 20.52 9.48 5.15
C THR A 189 19.14 10.08 4.91
N ALA A 190 19.08 11.38 4.59
CA ALA A 190 17.82 12.03 4.22
C ALA A 190 17.12 11.34 3.03
N GLN A 191 17.90 10.78 2.11
CA GLN A 191 17.35 10.05 0.97
C GLN A 191 16.68 8.73 1.41
N GLN A 192 17.31 7.98 2.30
CA GLN A 192 16.72 6.74 2.85
C GLN A 192 15.44 7.02 3.65
N VAL A 193 15.36 8.15 4.37
CA VAL A 193 14.14 8.61 5.05
C VAL A 193 13.01 8.84 4.03
N LYS A 194 13.29 9.54 2.92
CA LYS A 194 12.31 9.77 1.86
C LYS A 194 11.85 8.47 1.21
N GLU A 195 12.76 7.56 0.93
CA GLU A 195 12.46 6.24 0.35
C GLU A 195 11.59 5.39 1.28
N ALA A 196 11.90 5.36 2.58
CA ALA A 196 11.09 4.64 3.57
C ALA A 196 9.65 5.20 3.68
N CYS A 197 9.48 6.50 3.41
CA CYS A 197 8.19 7.17 3.44
C CYS A 197 7.45 7.14 2.09
N ALA A 198 8.06 6.66 1.00
CA ALA A 198 7.50 6.75 -0.35
C ALA A 198 6.14 6.04 -0.52
N GLY A 199 5.88 5.04 0.33
CA GLY A 199 4.60 4.32 0.36
C GLY A 199 3.49 4.98 1.21
N ASN A 200 3.78 6.13 1.87
CA ASN A 200 2.83 6.81 2.75
C ASN A 200 2.38 8.14 2.15
N ILE A 201 1.07 8.38 2.12
CA ILE A 201 0.47 9.59 1.53
C ILE A 201 -0.05 10.50 2.63
N CYS A 202 0.43 11.74 2.66
CA CYS A 202 -0.11 12.82 3.47
C CYS A 202 -0.92 13.78 2.61
N ARG A 203 -2.25 13.84 2.81
CA ARG A 203 -3.12 14.76 2.06
C ARG A 203 -2.91 16.22 2.45
N CYS A 204 -2.46 16.48 3.67
CA CYS A 204 -2.16 17.83 4.17
C CYS A 204 -0.81 18.38 3.67
N GLY A 205 0.07 17.53 3.13
CA GLY A 205 1.35 17.94 2.55
C GLY A 205 2.48 18.17 3.56
N THR A 206 2.44 17.59 4.75
CA THR A 206 3.43 17.81 5.83
C THR A 206 4.77 17.07 5.61
N TYR A 207 5.08 16.64 4.39
CA TYR A 207 6.24 15.77 4.10
C TYR A 207 7.58 16.33 4.61
N ASN A 208 7.86 17.62 4.39
CA ASN A 208 9.12 18.21 4.80
C ASN A 208 9.32 18.10 6.31
N ARG A 209 8.28 18.43 7.10
CA ARG A 209 8.33 18.33 8.56
C ARG A 209 8.43 16.87 9.04
N ILE A 210 7.80 15.92 8.34
CA ILE A 210 7.93 14.49 8.62
C ILE A 210 9.39 14.04 8.45
N PHE A 211 10.06 14.46 7.36
CA PHE A 211 11.46 14.11 7.13
C PHE A 211 12.40 14.78 8.14
N GLU A 212 12.14 16.03 8.49
CA GLU A 212 12.87 16.73 9.55
C GLU A 212 12.69 16.06 10.92
N ALA A 213 11.47 15.66 11.27
CA ALA A 213 11.17 14.93 12.50
C ALA A 213 11.90 13.57 12.56
N ALA A 214 11.94 12.83 11.46
CA ALA A 214 12.67 11.57 11.38
C ALA A 214 14.16 11.76 11.66
N LEU A 215 14.80 12.78 11.05
CA LEU A 215 16.22 13.07 11.26
C LEU A 215 16.49 13.62 12.68
N ALA A 216 15.55 14.39 13.26
CA ALA A 216 15.65 14.85 14.63
C ALA A 216 15.56 13.68 15.64
N ALA A 217 14.67 12.72 15.40
CA ALA A 217 14.59 11.51 16.22
C ALA A 217 15.90 10.71 16.22
N VAL A 218 16.57 10.58 15.06
CA VAL A 218 17.90 9.95 14.98
C VAL A 218 18.91 10.66 15.88
N GLN A 219 18.92 11.99 15.87
CA GLN A 219 19.83 12.76 16.72
C GLN A 219 19.53 12.60 18.22
N SER A 220 18.25 12.55 18.59
CA SER A 220 17.81 12.34 19.97
C SER A 220 18.21 10.95 20.47
N MET A 221 17.99 9.89 19.67
CA MET A 221 18.36 8.52 20.01
C MET A 221 19.88 8.36 20.22
N ARG A 222 20.71 9.15 19.53
CA ARG A 222 22.18 9.15 19.70
C ARG A 222 22.65 9.84 20.98
N ARG A 223 21.88 10.77 21.53
CA ARG A 223 22.24 11.52 22.75
C ARG A 223 21.78 10.81 24.03
N GLY A 224 20.81 9.92 23.91
CA GLY A 224 20.22 9.21 25.06
C GLY A 224 20.74 7.79 25.26
N GLY A 225 21.60 7.27 24.40
CA GLY A 225 22.36 6.03 24.55
C GLY A 225 23.83 6.32 24.81
#